data_9f2cfed9cd4cc12540cbf3ee1ffe8ebe
#
_entry.id   9f2cfed9cd4cc12540cbf3ee1ffe8ebe
#
_cell.length_a   1.000
_cell.length_b   1.000
_cell.length_c   1.000
_cell.angle_alpha   90.00
_cell.angle_beta   90.00
_cell.angle_gamma   90.00
#
_symmetry.space_group_name_H-M   'P 1'
#
loop_
_entity.id
_entity.type
_entity.pdbx_description
1 polymer ?
#
loop_
_entity_poly.entity_id
_entity_poly.type
_entity_poly.pdbx_seq_one_letter_code
_entity_poly.pdbx_strand_id
1 'polypeptide(L)'
;EKIIKTVNKHPGLRFHEIKKQSKLANGTVEHHLNYLSKSEVFKIKYDGKIPRYYAYNMDDREQVILLRLRQHTTSKIIKALLKYECQSFAQIVKFTKRSAGTVSVYKNMLLQDKIIVGDTNDCSSCKDKASKIKYRLTDQDTIRLLVEEYGKSSLKRCADNLSDVFLSLK
;
A
#
# COMPACT_ATOMS: atom_id res chain seq x y z
N GLU A 1 -19.48 -12.06 11.15
CA GLU A 1 -19.79 -11.80 9.74
C GLU A 1 -19.35 -10.41 9.26
N LYS A 2 -19.71 -9.30 9.96
CA LYS A 2 -19.34 -7.92 9.57
C LYS A 2 -17.83 -7.69 9.46
N ILE A 3 -17.03 -8.17 10.40
CA ILE A 3 -15.57 -8.00 10.41
C ILE A 3 -14.94 -8.77 9.24
N ILE A 4 -15.38 -9.99 8.98
CA ILE A 4 -14.88 -10.81 7.86
C ILE A 4 -15.16 -10.11 6.53
N LYS A 5 -16.39 -9.66 6.31
CA LYS A 5 -16.76 -8.87 5.12
C LYS A 5 -15.91 -7.60 4.97
N THR A 6 -15.64 -6.92 6.08
CA THR A 6 -14.83 -5.69 6.09
C THR A 6 -13.37 -5.95 5.70
N VAL A 7 -12.75 -7.00 6.26
CA VAL A 7 -11.35 -7.33 5.97
C VAL A 7 -11.19 -7.88 4.55
N ASN A 8 -12.12 -8.73 4.08
CA ASN A 8 -12.09 -9.26 2.71
C ASN A 8 -12.26 -8.15 1.67
N LYS A 9 -13.16 -7.21 1.92
CA LYS A 9 -13.35 -6.05 1.02
C LYS A 9 -12.19 -5.07 1.05
N HIS A 10 -11.48 -4.97 2.18
CA HIS A 10 -10.42 -4.01 2.39
C HIS A 10 -9.23 -4.66 3.13
N PRO A 11 -8.48 -5.58 2.48
CA PRO A 11 -7.38 -6.28 3.14
C PRO A 11 -6.28 -5.32 3.61
N GLY A 12 -5.61 -5.68 4.71
CA GLY A 12 -4.56 -4.87 5.32
C GLY A 12 -5.05 -3.67 6.14
N LEU A 13 -6.30 -3.69 6.60
CA LEU A 13 -6.81 -2.71 7.55
C LEU A 13 -6.12 -2.85 8.91
N ARG A 14 -5.95 -1.71 9.60
CA ARG A 14 -5.56 -1.64 11.01
C ARG A 14 -6.79 -1.84 11.90
N PHE A 15 -6.57 -2.16 13.18
CA PHE A 15 -7.61 -2.35 14.17
C PHE A 15 -8.67 -1.24 14.15
N HIS A 16 -8.22 0.05 14.27
CA HIS A 16 -9.12 1.15 14.39
C HIS A 16 -9.87 1.48 13.01
N GLU A 17 -9.33 1.05 11.84
CA GLU A 17 -10.01 1.15 10.56
C GLU A 17 -11.12 0.09 10.46
N ILE A 18 -10.87 -1.13 10.96
CA ILE A 18 -11.86 -2.20 11.06
C ILE A 18 -13.01 -1.77 11.99
N LYS A 19 -12.68 -1.21 13.17
CA LYS A 19 -13.68 -0.66 14.10
C LYS A 19 -14.57 0.39 13.44
N LYS A 20 -13.97 1.39 12.78
CA LYS A 20 -14.69 2.47 12.10
C LYS A 20 -15.64 1.93 11.01
N GLN A 21 -15.17 0.93 10.22
CA GLN A 21 -15.97 0.39 9.11
C GLN A 21 -17.03 -0.62 9.57
N SER A 22 -16.74 -1.45 10.57
CA SER A 22 -17.69 -2.43 11.11
C SER A 22 -18.77 -1.79 11.99
N LYS A 23 -18.51 -0.56 12.49
CA LYS A 23 -19.37 0.16 13.46
C LYS A 23 -19.64 -0.65 14.74
N LEU A 24 -18.68 -1.48 15.16
CA LEU A 24 -18.76 -2.29 16.36
C LEU A 24 -18.02 -1.63 17.53
N ALA A 25 -18.38 -1.99 18.77
CA ALA A 25 -17.68 -1.56 19.98
C ALA A 25 -16.25 -2.09 20.02
N ASN A 26 -15.34 -1.38 20.71
CA ASN A 26 -13.91 -1.71 20.77
C ASN A 26 -13.65 -3.15 21.24
N GLY A 27 -14.18 -3.54 22.39
CA GLY A 27 -14.03 -4.89 22.94
C GLY A 27 -14.59 -5.98 22.03
N THR A 28 -15.70 -5.70 21.33
CA THR A 28 -16.28 -6.65 20.36
C THR A 28 -15.34 -6.88 19.18
N VAL A 29 -14.73 -5.81 18.64
CA VAL A 29 -13.77 -5.92 17.53
C VAL A 29 -12.53 -6.67 17.96
N GLU A 30 -11.99 -6.35 19.13
CA GLU A 30 -10.80 -6.99 19.68
C GLU A 30 -11.02 -8.50 19.92
N HIS A 31 -12.12 -8.85 20.58
CA HIS A 31 -12.50 -10.25 20.83
C HIS A 31 -12.61 -11.03 19.52
N HIS A 32 -13.35 -10.52 18.54
CA HIS A 32 -13.53 -11.19 17.27
C HIS A 32 -12.24 -11.28 16.43
N LEU A 33 -11.39 -10.25 16.40
CA LEU A 33 -10.14 -10.30 15.70
C LEU A 33 -9.18 -11.33 16.30
N ASN A 34 -9.12 -11.41 17.64
CA ASN A 34 -8.32 -12.42 18.33
C ASN A 34 -8.83 -13.83 18.05
N TYR A 35 -10.14 -14.04 18.08
CA TYR A 35 -10.75 -15.33 17.73
C TYR A 35 -10.48 -15.73 16.28
N LEU A 36 -10.75 -14.82 15.33
CA LEU A 36 -10.60 -15.09 13.89
C LEU A 36 -9.13 -15.30 13.47
N SER A 37 -8.19 -14.68 14.17
CA SER A 37 -6.76 -14.92 13.94
C SER A 37 -6.32 -16.28 14.47
N LYS A 38 -6.82 -16.71 15.64
CA LYS A 38 -6.55 -18.05 16.20
C LYS A 38 -7.19 -19.16 15.39
N SER A 39 -8.34 -18.89 14.77
CA SER A 39 -9.07 -19.85 13.91
C SER A 39 -8.60 -19.85 12.46
N GLU A 40 -7.45 -19.24 12.17
CA GLU A 40 -6.85 -19.16 10.82
C GLU A 40 -7.77 -18.56 9.74
N VAL A 41 -8.72 -17.72 10.13
CA VAL A 41 -9.55 -16.95 9.19
C VAL A 41 -8.81 -15.71 8.70
N PHE A 42 -7.94 -15.14 9.56
CA PHE A 42 -7.09 -14.00 9.24
C PHE A 42 -5.62 -14.27 9.51
N LYS A 43 -4.78 -13.74 8.61
CA LYS A 43 -3.35 -13.55 8.85
C LYS A 43 -3.09 -12.14 9.37
N ILE A 44 -2.13 -12.00 10.29
CA ILE A 44 -1.67 -10.71 10.79
C ILE A 44 -0.27 -10.46 10.23
N LYS A 45 -0.10 -9.34 9.53
CA LYS A 45 1.21 -8.86 9.08
C LYS A 45 1.51 -7.51 9.72
N TYR A 46 2.73 -7.34 10.21
CA TYR A 46 3.10 -6.12 10.93
C TYR A 46 3.73 -5.08 9.99
N ASP A 47 3.27 -3.85 10.10
CA ASP A 47 3.83 -2.64 9.51
C ASP A 47 4.58 -1.88 10.61
N GLY A 48 5.84 -2.22 10.83
CA GLY A 48 6.55 -1.85 12.05
C GLY A 48 5.89 -2.51 13.27
N LYS A 49 5.34 -1.70 14.19
CA LYS A 49 4.62 -2.19 15.37
C LYS A 49 3.10 -2.30 15.16
N ILE A 50 2.61 -1.98 13.97
CA ILE A 50 1.16 -1.87 13.71
C ILE A 50 0.66 -3.14 13.04
N PRO A 51 -0.28 -3.90 13.67
CA PRO A 51 -0.88 -5.08 13.06
C PRO A 51 -1.84 -4.68 11.94
N ARG A 52 -1.79 -5.45 10.85
CA ARG A 52 -2.69 -5.37 9.70
C ARG A 52 -3.29 -6.74 9.43
N TYR A 53 -4.56 -6.76 9.11
CA TYR A 53 -5.35 -7.97 8.98
C TYR A 53 -5.65 -8.28 7.52
N TYR A 54 -5.41 -9.53 7.13
CA TYR A 54 -5.64 -10.06 5.77
C TYR A 54 -6.44 -11.35 5.85
N ALA A 55 -7.16 -11.70 4.78
CA ALA A 55 -7.75 -13.02 4.67
C ALA A 55 -6.66 -14.09 4.68
N TYR A 56 -6.91 -15.25 5.32
CA TYR A 56 -5.91 -16.30 5.50
C TYR A 56 -5.39 -16.86 4.18
N ASN A 57 -6.27 -17.01 3.19
CA ASN A 57 -5.98 -17.53 1.85
C ASN A 57 -5.32 -16.50 0.91
N MET A 58 -5.14 -15.25 1.33
CA MET A 58 -4.48 -14.24 0.50
C MET A 58 -2.99 -14.55 0.37
N ASP A 59 -2.47 -14.45 -0.86
CA ASP A 59 -1.05 -14.67 -1.14
C ASP A 59 -0.14 -13.69 -0.39
N ASP A 60 1.00 -14.19 0.10
CA ASP A 60 1.94 -13.38 0.88
C ASP A 60 2.56 -12.24 0.07
N ARG A 61 2.72 -12.44 -1.24
CA ARG A 61 3.19 -11.41 -2.17
C ARG A 61 2.19 -10.27 -2.31
N GLU A 62 0.91 -10.62 -2.50
CA GLU A 62 -0.18 -9.65 -2.56
C GLU A 62 -0.31 -8.85 -1.26
N GLN A 63 -0.17 -9.50 -0.10
CA GLN A 63 -0.19 -8.84 1.20
C GLN A 63 0.91 -7.78 1.32
N VAL A 64 2.13 -8.06 0.84
CA VAL A 64 3.25 -7.10 0.84
C VAL A 64 2.94 -5.92 -0.09
N ILE A 65 2.46 -6.19 -1.30
CA ILE A 65 2.09 -5.13 -2.26
C ILE A 65 0.98 -4.24 -1.67
N LEU A 66 -0.08 -4.83 -1.11
CA LEU A 66 -1.17 -4.09 -0.48
C LEU A 66 -0.71 -3.27 0.72
N LEU A 67 0.22 -3.80 1.52
CA LEU A 67 0.84 -3.05 2.62
C LEU A 67 1.49 -1.77 2.08
N ARG A 68 2.26 -1.85 1.00
CA ARG A 68 2.93 -0.69 0.38
C ARG A 68 1.97 0.26 -0.33
N LEU A 69 0.91 -0.26 -0.94
CA LEU A 69 -0.15 0.56 -1.53
C LEU A 69 -0.93 1.40 -0.49
N ARG A 70 -0.93 0.98 0.79
CA ARG A 70 -1.56 1.73 1.88
C ARG A 70 -0.70 2.84 2.47
N GLN A 71 0.59 2.83 2.21
CA GLN A 71 1.50 3.90 2.60
C GLN A 71 1.51 4.97 1.50
N HIS A 72 1.33 6.23 1.88
CA HIS A 72 1.12 7.33 0.94
C HIS A 72 2.28 7.50 -0.07
N THR A 73 3.54 7.45 0.40
CA THR A 73 4.70 7.70 -0.48
C THR A 73 4.99 6.51 -1.39
N THR A 74 4.98 5.27 -0.87
CA THR A 74 5.17 4.06 -1.67
C THR A 74 4.07 3.91 -2.72
N SER A 75 2.80 4.18 -2.35
CA SER A 75 1.68 4.19 -3.28
C SER A 75 1.89 5.17 -4.44
N LYS A 76 2.44 6.37 -4.18
CA LYS A 76 2.77 7.33 -5.24
C LYS A 76 3.90 6.84 -6.15
N ILE A 77 4.94 6.21 -5.59
CA ILE A 77 6.04 5.62 -6.37
C ILE A 77 5.50 4.50 -7.27
N ILE A 78 4.71 3.57 -6.72
CA ILE A 78 4.11 2.48 -7.48
C ILE A 78 3.23 3.03 -8.62
N LYS A 79 2.39 4.03 -8.36
CA LYS A 79 1.54 4.68 -9.38
C LYS A 79 2.35 5.38 -10.46
N ALA A 80 3.48 5.99 -10.12
CA ALA A 80 4.38 6.59 -11.10
C ALA A 80 4.91 5.53 -12.08
N LEU A 81 5.33 4.38 -11.56
CA LEU A 81 5.88 3.28 -12.34
C LEU A 81 4.81 2.51 -13.13
N LEU A 82 3.58 2.43 -12.64
CA LEU A 82 2.45 1.91 -13.41
C LEU A 82 2.12 2.79 -14.63
N LYS A 83 2.27 4.11 -14.47
CA LYS A 83 1.94 5.06 -15.53
C LYS A 83 2.99 5.13 -16.64
N TYR A 84 4.27 4.93 -16.32
CA TYR A 84 5.38 5.21 -17.22
C TYR A 84 6.37 4.03 -17.39
N GLU A 85 5.97 2.82 -17.01
CA GLU A 85 6.75 1.57 -17.06
C GLU A 85 8.11 1.63 -16.37
N CYS A 86 8.99 2.57 -16.75
CA CYS A 86 10.24 2.81 -16.08
C CYS A 86 10.53 4.30 -15.88
N GLN A 87 11.21 4.64 -14.79
CA GLN A 87 11.56 6.02 -14.43
C GLN A 87 12.91 6.11 -13.73
N SER A 88 13.61 7.23 -13.96
CA SER A 88 14.77 7.60 -13.17
C SER A 88 14.35 8.05 -11.77
N PHE A 89 15.31 8.06 -10.83
CA PHE A 89 15.07 8.56 -9.48
C PHE A 89 14.54 10.00 -9.47
N ALA A 90 15.12 10.87 -10.30
CA ALA A 90 14.69 12.27 -10.41
C ALA A 90 13.24 12.41 -10.89
N GLN A 91 12.81 11.57 -11.84
CA GLN A 91 11.42 11.55 -12.32
C GLN A 91 10.46 11.08 -11.23
N ILE A 92 10.84 10.06 -10.45
CA ILE A 92 10.04 9.57 -9.30
C ILE A 92 9.89 10.68 -8.25
N VAL A 93 10.99 11.40 -7.91
CA VAL A 93 10.95 12.55 -6.98
C VAL A 93 9.99 13.61 -7.48
N LYS A 94 10.10 14.00 -8.76
CA LYS A 94 9.22 15.00 -9.38
C LYS A 94 7.74 14.58 -9.35
N PHE A 95 7.46 13.31 -9.68
CA PHE A 95 6.09 12.78 -9.70
C PHE A 95 5.48 12.73 -8.30
N THR A 96 6.23 12.27 -7.31
CA THR A 96 5.72 12.09 -5.94
C THR A 96 5.54 13.41 -5.21
N LYS A 97 6.21 14.48 -5.66
CA LYS A 97 6.27 15.79 -4.99
C LYS A 97 6.73 15.67 -3.52
N ARG A 98 7.75 14.83 -3.29
CA ARG A 98 8.40 14.62 -1.98
C ARG A 98 9.88 14.90 -2.08
N SER A 99 10.55 15.15 -0.94
CA SER A 99 12.00 15.36 -0.90
C SER A 99 12.73 14.09 -1.39
N ALA A 100 13.91 14.27 -2.01
CA ALA A 100 14.73 13.18 -2.50
C ALA A 100 15.09 12.19 -1.39
N GLY A 101 15.41 12.67 -0.18
CA GLY A 101 15.68 11.81 0.97
C GLY A 101 14.49 10.92 1.34
N THR A 102 13.27 11.49 1.40
CA THR A 102 12.05 10.73 1.65
C THR A 102 11.83 9.67 0.58
N VAL A 103 11.92 10.05 -0.70
CA VAL A 103 11.73 9.11 -1.83
C VAL A 103 12.78 8.00 -1.79
N SER A 104 14.04 8.32 -1.45
CA SER A 104 15.12 7.33 -1.34
C SER A 104 14.81 6.25 -0.31
N VAL A 105 14.35 6.62 0.88
CA VAL A 105 13.97 5.65 1.94
C VAL A 105 12.86 4.71 1.45
N TYR A 106 11.77 5.26 0.91
CA TYR A 106 10.63 4.45 0.46
C TYR A 106 10.92 3.64 -0.81
N LYS A 107 11.78 4.16 -1.70
CA LYS A 107 12.30 3.41 -2.85
C LYS A 107 13.11 2.18 -2.39
N ASN A 108 14.01 2.36 -1.43
CA ASN A 108 14.81 1.25 -0.89
C ASN A 108 13.92 0.18 -0.23
N MET A 109 12.87 0.59 0.47
CA MET A 109 11.88 -0.32 1.02
C MET A 109 11.17 -1.14 -0.07
N LEU A 110 10.79 -0.52 -1.20
CA LEU A 110 10.19 -1.22 -2.33
C LEU A 110 11.16 -2.17 -3.04
N LEU A 111 12.47 -1.82 -3.08
CA LEU A 111 13.53 -2.69 -3.60
C LEU A 111 13.72 -3.92 -2.70
N GLN A 112 13.76 -3.74 -1.37
CA GLN A 112 13.87 -4.83 -0.39
C GLN A 112 12.69 -5.80 -0.48
N ASP A 113 11.49 -5.27 -0.68
CA ASP A 113 10.28 -6.08 -0.89
C ASP A 113 10.20 -6.68 -2.30
N LYS A 114 11.17 -6.43 -3.16
CA LYS A 114 11.21 -6.87 -4.56
C LYS A 114 9.97 -6.42 -5.38
N ILE A 115 9.32 -5.33 -4.99
CA ILE A 115 8.18 -4.75 -5.72
C ILE A 115 8.68 -3.97 -6.92
N ILE A 116 9.85 -3.34 -6.80
CA ILE A 116 10.55 -2.67 -7.89
C ILE A 116 11.94 -3.25 -8.06
N VAL A 117 12.50 -3.08 -9.26
CA VAL A 117 13.91 -3.35 -9.58
C VAL A 117 14.54 -2.10 -10.15
N GLY A 118 15.85 -1.94 -9.90
CA GLY A 118 16.67 -0.95 -10.58
C GLY A 118 17.46 -1.65 -11.69
N ASP A 119 17.38 -1.12 -12.89
CA ASP A 119 18.07 -1.65 -14.07
C ASP A 119 18.95 -0.57 -14.70
N THR A 120 20.10 -0.97 -15.18
CA THR A 120 21.03 -0.10 -15.95
C THR A 120 20.77 -0.16 -17.45
N ASN A 121 19.93 -1.11 -17.90
CA ASN A 121 19.61 -1.26 -19.31
C ASN A 121 18.72 -0.12 -19.82
N ASP A 122 18.95 0.26 -21.07
CA ASP A 122 18.17 1.29 -21.73
C ASP A 122 16.70 0.86 -21.89
N CYS A 123 15.86 1.46 -21.08
CA CYS A 123 14.43 1.37 -21.26
C CYS A 123 14.03 2.40 -22.32
N SER A 124 13.56 1.92 -23.47
CA SER A 124 13.17 2.77 -24.62
C SER A 124 12.05 3.77 -24.28
N SER A 125 11.22 3.44 -23.28
CA SER A 125 10.12 4.30 -22.80
C SER A 125 10.56 5.39 -21.81
N CYS A 126 11.81 5.36 -21.32
CA CYS A 126 12.29 6.36 -20.36
C CYS A 126 12.81 7.62 -21.04
N LYS A 127 12.17 8.75 -20.77
CA LYS A 127 12.56 10.06 -21.32
C LYS A 127 13.88 10.60 -20.80
N ASP A 128 14.36 10.12 -19.66
CA ASP A 128 15.60 10.54 -19.03
C ASP A 128 16.75 9.61 -19.45
N LYS A 129 17.45 9.99 -20.52
CA LYS A 129 18.62 9.26 -21.04
C LYS A 129 19.88 9.45 -20.20
N ALA A 130 19.93 10.48 -19.34
CA ALA A 130 21.12 10.81 -18.57
C ALA A 130 21.27 9.94 -17.31
N SER A 131 20.20 9.36 -16.80
CA SER A 131 20.23 8.53 -15.59
C SER A 131 20.69 7.11 -15.90
N LYS A 132 21.76 6.67 -15.22
CA LYS A 132 22.30 5.29 -15.36
C LYS A 132 21.36 4.21 -14.80
N ILE A 133 20.56 4.54 -13.76
CA ILE A 133 19.68 3.58 -13.10
C ILE A 133 18.23 4.01 -13.31
N LYS A 134 17.45 3.09 -13.82
CA LYS A 134 16.00 3.24 -14.03
C LYS A 134 15.27 2.20 -13.22
N TYR A 135 14.12 2.58 -12.67
CA TYR A 135 13.30 1.72 -11.81
C TYR A 135 12.06 1.30 -12.56
N ARG A 136 11.69 0.03 -12.42
CA ARG A 136 10.44 -0.54 -12.95
C ARG A 136 9.79 -1.48 -11.95
N LEU A 137 8.52 -1.78 -12.13
CA LEU A 137 7.80 -2.78 -11.34
C LEU A 137 8.24 -4.19 -11.75
N THR A 138 8.31 -5.11 -10.78
CA THR A 138 8.66 -6.52 -11.04
C THR A 138 7.50 -7.31 -11.63
N ASP A 139 6.28 -7.00 -11.18
CA ASP A 139 5.03 -7.67 -11.57
C ASP A 139 3.96 -6.60 -11.79
N GLN A 140 3.96 -6.05 -13.00
CA GLN A 140 3.11 -4.92 -13.35
C GLN A 140 1.63 -5.32 -13.39
N ASP A 141 1.33 -6.52 -13.86
CA ASP A 141 -0.06 -6.98 -14.05
C ASP A 141 -0.74 -7.24 -12.71
N THR A 142 -0.11 -8.01 -11.83
CA THR A 142 -0.63 -8.23 -10.47
C THR A 142 -0.79 -6.92 -9.69
N ILE A 143 0.21 -6.01 -9.77
CA ILE A 143 0.13 -4.73 -9.08
C ILE A 143 -0.99 -3.87 -9.66
N ARG A 144 -1.22 -3.89 -10.96
CA ARG A 144 -2.33 -3.17 -11.62
C ARG A 144 -3.68 -3.67 -11.14
N LEU A 145 -3.89 -5.00 -11.13
CA LEU A 145 -5.11 -5.61 -10.61
C LEU A 145 -5.39 -5.22 -9.16
N LEU A 146 -4.38 -5.29 -8.29
CA LEU A 146 -4.51 -4.90 -6.89
C LEU A 146 -4.81 -3.40 -6.72
N VAL A 147 -4.26 -2.54 -7.57
CA VAL A 147 -4.55 -1.10 -7.56
C VAL A 147 -5.98 -0.82 -8.04
N GLU A 148 -6.46 -1.53 -9.04
CA GLU A 148 -7.84 -1.41 -9.55
C GLU A 148 -8.86 -1.90 -8.52
N GLU A 149 -8.60 -3.04 -7.91
CA GLU A 149 -9.50 -3.65 -6.94
C GLU A 149 -9.53 -2.89 -5.60
N TYR A 150 -8.34 -2.57 -5.05
CA TYR A 150 -8.22 -2.00 -3.70
C TYR A 150 -7.79 -0.54 -3.67
N GLY A 151 -7.30 0.02 -4.78
CA GLY A 151 -6.75 1.38 -4.85
C GLY A 151 -7.76 2.49 -4.61
N LYS A 152 -9.00 2.30 -5.07
CA LYS A 152 -10.10 3.28 -4.90
C LYS A 152 -10.45 3.49 -3.42
N SER A 153 -10.40 2.43 -2.62
CA SER A 153 -10.68 2.51 -1.18
C SER A 153 -9.58 3.24 -0.39
N SER A 154 -8.34 3.20 -0.87
CA SER A 154 -7.20 3.90 -0.26
C SER A 154 -7.22 5.40 -0.55
N LEU A 155 -7.64 5.81 -1.75
CA LEU A 155 -7.75 7.23 -2.14
C LEU A 155 -8.89 7.94 -1.39
N LYS A 156 -10.02 7.28 -1.23
CA LYS A 156 -11.16 7.82 -0.48
C LYS A 156 -10.80 8.08 0.98
N ARG A 157 -9.96 7.22 1.59
CA ARG A 157 -9.49 7.38 2.97
C ARG A 157 -8.52 8.55 3.17
N CYS A 158 -7.68 8.88 2.18
CA CYS A 158 -6.85 10.09 2.27
C CYS A 158 -7.70 11.36 2.26
N ALA A 159 -8.80 11.37 1.52
CA ALA A 159 -9.76 12.47 1.51
C ALA A 159 -10.56 12.54 2.83
N ASP A 160 -11.02 11.40 3.35
CA ASP A 160 -11.75 11.32 4.61
C ASP A 160 -10.87 11.74 5.82
N ASN A 161 -9.59 11.36 5.85
CA ASN A 161 -8.67 11.77 6.91
C ASN A 161 -8.37 13.28 6.89
N LEU A 162 -8.31 13.91 5.71
CA LEU A 162 -8.19 15.37 5.60
C LEU A 162 -9.45 16.07 6.10
N SER A 163 -10.62 15.54 5.77
CA SER A 163 -11.91 16.07 6.26
C SER A 163 -12.04 15.94 7.78
N ASP A 164 -11.64 14.81 8.36
CA ASP A 164 -11.67 14.57 9.82
C ASP A 164 -10.69 15.51 10.57
N VAL A 165 -9.53 15.83 9.98
CA VAL A 165 -8.57 16.80 10.55
C VAL A 165 -9.15 18.22 10.51
N PHE A 166 -9.80 18.62 9.41
CA PHE A 166 -10.43 19.95 9.32
C PHE A 166 -11.63 20.11 10.26
N LEU A 167 -12.38 19.03 10.51
CA LEU A 167 -13.50 19.05 11.45
C LEU A 167 -13.07 19.07 12.92
N SER A 168 -11.85 18.57 13.23
CA SER A 168 -11.29 18.62 14.60
C SER A 168 -10.60 19.94 14.95
N LEU A 169 -10.44 20.85 13.97
CA LEU A 169 -9.86 22.18 14.17
C LEU A 169 -10.91 23.30 14.33
N LYS A 170 -12.19 22.97 14.40
CA LYS A 170 -13.30 23.84 14.80
C LYS A 170 -13.71 23.53 16.23
#